data_93e2f34396d12bab9a9f5ea7df3e5be7
#
_entry.id   93e2f34396d12bab9a9f5ea7df3e5be7
#
_cell.length_a   1.000
_cell.length_b   1.000
_cell.length_c   1.000
_cell.angle_alpha   90.00
_cell.angle_beta   90.00
_cell.angle_gamma   90.00
#
_symmetry.space_group_name_H-M   'P 1'
#
loop_
_entity.id
_entity.type
_entity.pdbx_description
1 polymer ?
#
loop_
_entity_poly.entity_id
_entity_poly.type
_entity_poly.pdbx_seq_one_letter_code
_entity_poly.pdbx_strand_id
1 'polypeptide(L)' 'MLETYEQLKNLVASVEDDLRKAAGGNKAAGTRVRKMMQEVKNLAQTLRVQVLENRDSE' A
#
# COMPACT_ATOMS: atom_id res chain seq x y z
N MET A 1 -2.12 -1.70 -14.93
CA MET A 1 -0.79 -1.62 -14.29
C MET A 1 -0.52 -0.25 -13.67
N LEU A 2 -0.54 0.80 -14.44
CA LEU A 2 -0.29 2.15 -13.91
C LEU A 2 -1.36 2.60 -12.94
N GLU A 3 -2.60 2.23 -13.17
CA GLU A 3 -3.70 2.54 -12.27
C GLU A 3 -3.50 1.86 -10.91
N THR A 4 -3.07 0.61 -10.91
CA THR A 4 -2.76 -0.12 -9.66
C THR A 4 -1.61 0.54 -8.92
N TYR A 5 -0.60 1.01 -9.64
CA TYR A 5 0.51 1.74 -9.04
C TYR A 5 0.03 3.04 -8.40
N GLU A 6 -0.86 3.78 -9.06
CA GLU A 6 -1.42 5.00 -8.49
C GLU A 6 -2.18 4.72 -7.19
N GLN A 7 -2.97 3.64 -7.17
CA GLN A 7 -3.68 3.24 -5.96
C GLN A 7 -2.71 2.93 -4.83
N LEU A 8 -1.63 2.20 -5.13
CA LEU A 8 -0.62 1.85 -4.14
C LEU A 8 0.06 3.11 -3.60
N LYS A 9 0.44 4.02 -4.48
CA LYS A 9 1.08 5.27 -4.11
C LYS A 9 0.19 6.11 -3.21
N ASN A 10 -1.08 6.23 -3.55
CA ASN A 10 -2.05 6.99 -2.76
C ASN A 10 -2.28 6.35 -1.39
N LEU A 11 -2.33 5.04 -1.34
CA LEU A 11 -2.51 4.32 -0.09
C LEU A 11 -1.31 4.54 0.84
N VAL A 12 -0.11 4.43 0.30
CA VAL A 12 1.12 4.68 1.08
C VAL A 12 1.15 6.11 1.60
N ALA A 13 0.77 7.08 0.77
CA ALA A 13 0.71 8.47 1.19
C ALA A 13 -0.31 8.68 2.32
N SER A 14 -1.45 7.99 2.25
CA SER A 14 -2.52 8.16 3.24
C SER A 14 -2.18 7.59 4.61
N VAL A 15 -1.23 6.67 4.70
CA VAL A 15 -0.87 6.04 5.97
C VAL A 15 0.13 6.86 6.78
N GLU A 16 0.72 7.90 6.19
CA GLU A 16 1.81 8.64 6.81
C GLU A 16 1.46 9.23 8.17
N ASP A 17 0.30 9.89 8.28
CA ASP A 17 -0.13 10.49 9.55
C ASP A 17 -0.29 9.43 10.64
N ASP A 18 -0.96 8.33 10.32
CA ASP A 18 -1.16 7.25 11.29
C ASP A 18 0.17 6.61 11.67
N LEU A 19 1.09 6.52 10.72
CA LEU A 19 2.41 5.96 10.98
C LEU A 19 3.17 6.82 11.99
N ARG A 20 3.12 8.14 11.84
CA ARG A 20 3.74 9.07 12.79
C ARG A 20 3.12 8.95 14.18
N LYS A 21 1.79 8.86 14.25
CA LYS A 21 1.08 8.69 15.52
C LYS A 21 1.43 7.36 16.18
N ALA A 22 1.52 6.30 15.40
CA ALA A 22 1.88 4.98 15.89
C ALA A 22 3.31 4.98 16.44
N ALA A 23 4.23 5.65 15.75
CA ALA A 23 5.61 5.79 16.22
C ALA A 23 5.68 6.55 17.53
N GLY A 24 4.72 7.46 17.77
CA GLY A 24 4.61 8.20 19.03
C GLY A 24 3.86 7.47 20.12
N GLY A 25 3.48 6.21 19.91
CA GLY A 25 2.83 5.40 20.93
C GLY A 25 1.31 5.30 20.85
N ASN A 26 0.68 5.85 19.81
CA ASN A 26 -0.78 5.80 19.65
C ASN A 26 -1.18 4.40 19.18
N LYS A 27 -1.84 3.64 20.05
CA LYS A 27 -2.22 2.26 19.76
C LYS A 27 -3.29 2.15 18.66
N ALA A 28 -4.25 3.06 18.67
CA ALA A 28 -5.31 3.06 17.65
C ALA A 28 -4.72 3.30 16.24
N ALA A 29 -3.77 4.24 16.16
CA ALA A 29 -3.07 4.50 14.89
C ALA A 29 -2.28 3.27 14.45
N GLY A 30 -1.65 2.56 15.38
CA GLY A 30 -0.92 1.33 15.09
C GLY A 30 -1.81 0.26 14.48
N THR A 31 -3.02 0.11 15.01
CA THR A 31 -3.99 -0.84 14.47
C THR A 31 -4.38 -0.46 13.04
N ARG A 32 -4.62 0.82 12.78
CA ARG A 32 -4.94 1.29 11.43
C ARG A 32 -3.79 1.06 10.46
N VAL A 33 -2.55 1.32 10.90
CA VAL A 33 -1.36 1.08 10.08
C VAL A 33 -1.25 -0.39 9.67
N ARG A 34 -1.46 -1.30 10.62
CA ARG A 34 -1.41 -2.75 10.31
C ARG A 34 -2.42 -3.13 9.24
N LYS A 35 -3.63 -2.62 9.38
CA LYS A 35 -4.70 -2.90 8.41
C LYS A 35 -4.34 -2.35 7.04
N MET A 36 -3.82 -1.13 6.98
CA MET A 36 -3.43 -0.51 5.72
C MET A 36 -2.24 -1.22 5.08
N MET A 37 -1.32 -1.76 5.87
CA MET A 37 -0.21 -2.53 5.34
C MET A 37 -0.67 -3.81 4.65
N GLN A 38 -1.77 -4.42 5.12
CA GLN A 38 -2.36 -5.56 4.42
C GLN A 38 -2.86 -5.16 3.03
N GLU A 39 -3.46 -3.98 2.91
CA GLU A 39 -3.90 -3.48 1.61
C GLU A 39 -2.72 -3.15 0.71
N VAL A 40 -1.65 -2.57 1.27
CA VAL A 40 -0.41 -2.30 0.53
C VAL A 40 0.16 -3.61 -0.02
N LYS A 41 0.21 -4.63 0.81
CA LYS A 41 0.69 -5.95 0.41
C LYS A 41 -0.13 -6.50 -0.74
N ASN A 42 -1.45 -6.42 -0.65
CA ASN A 42 -2.35 -6.93 -1.67
C ASN A 42 -2.19 -6.18 -3.00
N LEU A 43 -2.10 -4.86 -2.95
CA LEU A 43 -1.88 -4.05 -4.15
C LEU A 43 -0.51 -4.31 -4.76
N ALA A 44 0.51 -4.47 -3.93
CA ALA A 44 1.85 -4.79 -4.41
C ALA A 44 1.86 -6.14 -5.13
N GLN A 45 1.18 -7.12 -4.59
CA GLN A 45 1.07 -8.44 -5.22
C GLN A 45 0.31 -8.35 -6.55
N THR A 46 -0.79 -7.61 -6.58
CA THR A 46 -1.55 -7.39 -7.81
C THR A 46 -0.69 -6.74 -8.88
N LEU A 47 0.06 -5.72 -8.51
CA LEU A 47 0.95 -5.03 -9.44
C LEU A 47 2.02 -5.97 -9.99
N ARG A 48 2.61 -6.77 -9.12
CA ARG A 48 3.61 -7.75 -9.53
C ARG A 48 3.04 -8.73 -10.57
N VAL A 49 1.84 -9.24 -10.33
CA VAL A 49 1.17 -10.15 -11.27
C VAL A 49 0.91 -9.45 -12.60
N GLN A 50 0.44 -8.22 -12.55
CA GLN A 50 0.17 -7.44 -13.78
C GLN A 50 1.44 -7.23 -14.60
N VAL A 51 2.54 -6.93 -13.95
CA VAL A 51 3.84 -6.78 -14.64
C VAL A 51 4.25 -8.08 -15.30
N LEU A 52 4.06 -9.21 -14.61
CA LEU A 52 4.42 -10.52 -15.18
C LEU A 52 3.53 -10.86 -16.38
N GLU A 53 2.24 -10.54 -16.32
CA GLU A 53 1.29 -10.84 -17.38
C GLU A 53 1.49 -9.96 -18.61
N ASN A 54 1.89 -8.71 -18.42
CA ASN A 54 1.98 -7.73 -19.50
C ASN A 54 3.39 -7.54 -20.05
N ARG A 55 4.34 -8.27 -19.55
CA ARG A 55 5.74 -8.09 -19.93
C ARG A 55 6.02 -8.22 -21.41
N ASP A 56 5.23 -9.03 -22.09
CA ASP A 56 5.40 -9.29 -23.52
C ASP A 56 4.58 -8.36 -24.41
N SER A 57 3.62 -7.64 -23.82
CA SER A 57 2.77 -6.72 -24.56
C SER A 57 3.25 -5.27 -24.49
N GLU A 58 4.23 -5.02 -23.71
CA GLU A 58 4.90 -3.72 -23.59
C GLU A 58 6.26 -3.74 -24.23
#